data_d06b82aa07daf820097fc95596bbaaf6
#
_entry.id   d06b82aa07daf820097fc95596bbaaf6
#
_cell.length_a   1.000
_cell.length_b   1.000
_cell.length_c   1.000
_cell.angle_alpha   90.00
_cell.angle_beta   90.00
_cell.angle_gamma   90.00
#
_symmetry.space_group_name_H-M   'P 1'
#
loop_
_entity.id
_entity.type
_entity.pdbx_description
1 polymer ?
#
loop_
_entity_poly.entity_id
_entity_poly.type
_entity_poly.pdbx_seq_one_letter_code
_entity_poly.pdbx_strand_id
1 'polypeptide(L)'
;MLSLFFHFFVTRWQHPLNTFAAVKSITVFLKKEMNKVFSFIALAFLGCGSAAAQQVNVSNVQRPKLVVGIVVDQMRWDYLYRYQKRYGEGGFKRLLNEGFSCENTRIPYVPSVTAIGHTCLYTGSVPSIHGIAGNNFVKNGKKVYCTDDETVKPVGSNSKAGLMSPRNLWVTTLGDEMKIASNGRAKVVGVALKDRASILPAGHNPNGAYWFDDESGKFITSSYYINQLPKWVDAFNNQHLPERYLSEKWNTLYPENTYVESTEDENEYEDGIRKGMKATLPLNLPALYKKYGYSIIRKTPFGNSLTIDLAKAAIDGEQLGADDETDLLAVSCSSTDYIGHQVGTHAVETEDTYLRLDKAIADFLSYLDEKVGKGNYLVFLSADHGAMNNARFLQDCRIPAGNWDGDAVAEKLNQTLAQEYPNVGNLVGCPVPCSRF
;
A
#
# COMPACT_ATOMS: atom_id res chain seq x y z
N MET A 1 10.18 -2.74 38.58
CA MET A 1 11.16 -2.42 39.63
C MET A 1 10.74 -1.26 40.53
N LEU A 2 9.95 -0.31 40.10
CA LEU A 2 9.42 0.77 40.98
C LEU A 2 8.29 0.34 41.93
N SER A 3 7.54 -0.70 41.61
CA SER A 3 6.43 -1.20 42.48
C SER A 3 6.86 -1.97 43.73
N LEU A 4 8.08 -2.51 43.75
CA LEU A 4 8.61 -3.24 44.91
C LEU A 4 9.20 -2.28 45.96
N PHE A 5 9.50 -1.05 45.60
CA PHE A 5 10.07 -0.08 46.59
C PHE A 5 9.00 0.58 47.46
N PHE A 6 7.75 0.66 46.99
CA PHE A 6 6.67 1.28 47.76
C PHE A 6 6.05 0.36 48.82
N HIS A 7 6.18 -0.96 48.67
CA HIS A 7 5.59 -1.93 49.59
C HIS A 7 6.45 -2.20 50.84
N PHE A 8 7.73 -1.82 50.78
CA PHE A 8 8.65 -2.06 51.93
C PHE A 8 8.63 -0.91 52.96
N PHE A 9 8.03 0.24 52.62
CA PHE A 9 8.01 1.40 53.52
C PHE A 9 6.74 1.55 54.35
N VAL A 10 5.67 0.83 54.05
CA VAL A 10 4.36 1.02 54.73
C VAL A 10 4.11 0.03 55.88
N THR A 11 4.85 -1.08 55.99
CA THR A 11 4.56 -2.14 56.95
C THR A 11 5.43 -2.16 58.22
N ARG A 12 6.27 -1.14 58.46
CA ARG A 12 7.21 -1.18 59.62
C ARG A 12 7.14 0.02 60.57
N TRP A 13 6.05 0.75 60.60
CA TRP A 13 5.86 1.89 61.55
C TRP A 13 4.66 1.64 62.47
N GLN A 14 4.84 0.73 63.44
CA GLN A 14 4.01 0.69 64.65
C GLN A 14 4.89 0.51 65.86
N HIS A 15 5.65 1.55 66.26
CA HIS A 15 6.12 1.76 67.65
C HIS A 15 6.69 3.18 67.74
N PRO A 16 6.43 3.93 68.85
CA PRO A 16 6.90 5.28 69.01
C PRO A 16 8.39 5.28 69.44
N LEU A 17 9.25 5.89 68.64
CA LEU A 17 10.66 6.13 68.98
C LEU A 17 10.82 7.55 69.54
N ASN A 18 10.88 7.63 70.85
CA ASN A 18 11.42 8.78 71.59
C ASN A 18 12.93 8.56 71.73
N THR A 19 13.78 9.25 71.02
CA THR A 19 15.07 9.75 71.40
C THR A 19 15.81 10.42 70.23
N PHE A 20 16.40 11.54 70.46
CA PHE A 20 17.24 12.35 69.56
C PHE A 20 18.45 11.55 68.97
N ALA A 21 18.88 10.47 69.62
CA ALA A 21 19.96 9.61 69.13
C ALA A 21 19.59 8.77 67.89
N ALA A 22 18.32 8.35 67.78
CA ALA A 22 17.85 7.57 66.66
C ALA A 22 17.76 8.40 65.37
N VAL A 23 17.40 9.67 65.47
CA VAL A 23 17.31 10.57 64.31
C VAL A 23 18.70 10.83 63.73
N LYS A 24 19.73 11.00 64.56
CA LYS A 24 21.12 11.22 64.10
C LYS A 24 21.69 9.98 63.39
N SER A 25 21.39 8.77 63.88
CA SER A 25 21.81 7.53 63.24
C SER A 25 21.11 7.30 61.86
N ILE A 26 19.82 7.63 61.78
CA ILE A 26 19.05 7.53 60.54
C ILE A 26 19.59 8.53 59.52
N THR A 27 19.92 9.76 59.93
CA THR A 27 20.45 10.78 59.01
C THR A 27 21.83 10.41 58.47
N VAL A 28 22.68 9.79 59.29
CA VAL A 28 24.02 9.32 58.87
C VAL A 28 23.88 8.11 57.95
N PHE A 29 22.95 7.21 58.24
CA PHE A 29 22.68 6.03 57.38
C PHE A 29 22.13 6.45 56.03
N LEU A 30 21.13 7.35 56.01
CA LEU A 30 20.57 7.86 54.77
C LEU A 30 21.60 8.62 53.92
N LYS A 31 22.48 9.40 54.56
CA LYS A 31 23.56 10.13 53.87
C LYS A 31 24.60 9.18 53.25
N LYS A 32 24.89 8.05 53.94
CA LYS A 32 25.83 7.02 53.47
C LYS A 32 25.26 6.19 52.32
N GLU A 33 23.96 5.88 52.33
CA GLU A 33 23.29 5.19 51.24
C GLU A 33 22.99 6.11 50.05
N MET A 34 22.65 7.36 50.29
CA MET A 34 22.53 8.35 49.22
C MET A 34 23.86 8.57 48.50
N ASN A 35 24.98 8.64 49.21
CA ASN A 35 26.28 8.74 48.56
C ASN A 35 26.65 7.54 47.71
N LYS A 36 26.22 6.31 48.08
CA LYS A 36 26.38 5.12 47.25
C LYS A 36 25.52 5.21 45.97
N VAL A 37 24.26 5.66 46.12
CA VAL A 37 23.37 5.85 44.99
C VAL A 37 23.89 6.95 44.02
N PHE A 38 24.37 8.04 44.57
CA PHE A 38 25.03 9.11 43.75
C PHE A 38 26.30 8.62 43.09
N SER A 39 27.12 7.78 43.77
CA SER A 39 28.31 7.18 43.18
C SER A 39 27.94 6.18 42.05
N PHE A 40 26.89 5.41 42.23
CA PHE A 40 26.40 4.47 41.18
C PHE A 40 25.82 5.23 39.98
N ILE A 41 25.09 6.32 40.24
CA ILE A 41 24.54 7.16 39.14
C ILE A 41 25.70 7.87 38.43
N ALA A 42 26.71 8.41 39.14
CA ALA A 42 27.88 9.02 38.52
C ALA A 42 28.72 8.00 37.73
N LEU A 43 28.89 6.76 38.20
CA LEU A 43 29.56 5.71 37.46
C LEU A 43 28.75 5.27 36.22
N ALA A 44 27.41 5.22 36.31
CA ALA A 44 26.53 4.94 35.19
C ALA A 44 26.60 6.04 34.12
N PHE A 45 26.69 7.31 34.52
CA PHE A 45 26.91 8.43 33.60
C PHE A 45 28.32 8.46 32.99
N LEU A 46 29.34 8.04 33.74
CA LEU A 46 30.71 7.89 33.21
C LEU A 46 30.86 6.68 32.29
N GLY A 47 30.11 5.61 32.52
CA GLY A 47 30.05 4.43 31.66
C GLY A 47 29.27 4.65 30.35
N CYS A 48 28.28 5.54 30.32
CA CYS A 48 27.57 5.92 29.12
C CYS A 48 28.33 6.94 28.24
N GLY A 49 29.38 7.54 28.75
CA GLY A 49 30.17 8.55 28.02
C GLY A 49 31.18 7.99 27.00
N SER A 50 31.28 6.65 26.85
CA SER A 50 32.17 6.01 25.89
C SER A 50 31.46 5.19 24.81
N ALA A 51 30.15 5.24 24.70
CA ALA A 51 29.52 5.01 23.40
C ALA A 51 29.93 6.20 22.55
N ALA A 52 31.11 6.13 21.90
CA ALA A 52 31.42 6.94 20.77
C ALA A 52 30.22 6.78 19.82
N ALA A 53 29.33 7.75 19.82
CA ALA A 53 28.43 7.93 18.72
C ALA A 53 29.37 8.00 17.51
N GLN A 54 29.48 6.89 16.76
CA GLN A 54 30.00 6.94 15.43
C GLN A 54 29.13 8.00 14.76
N GLN A 55 29.62 9.23 14.71
CA GLN A 55 29.14 10.19 13.76
C GLN A 55 29.37 9.53 12.41
N VAL A 56 28.34 8.82 11.96
CA VAL A 56 28.22 8.49 10.54
C VAL A 56 28.32 9.88 9.90
N ASN A 57 29.44 10.07 9.20
CA ASN A 57 29.68 11.31 8.48
C ASN A 57 28.62 11.37 7.36
N VAL A 58 27.45 11.91 7.69
CA VAL A 58 26.30 12.06 6.80
C VAL A 58 26.61 13.04 5.66
N SER A 59 27.80 13.69 5.73
CA SER A 59 28.23 14.70 4.78
C SER A 59 28.53 14.19 3.36
N ASN A 60 28.42 12.89 3.08
CA ASN A 60 28.64 12.31 1.75
C ASN A 60 27.54 11.40 1.22
N VAL A 61 26.38 11.31 1.89
CA VAL A 61 25.25 10.59 1.30
C VAL A 61 24.57 11.56 0.34
N GLN A 62 24.80 11.36 -0.93
CA GLN A 62 24.11 12.10 -1.99
C GLN A 62 22.61 11.85 -1.86
N ARG A 63 21.82 12.90 -1.67
CA ARG A 63 20.36 12.77 -1.63
C ARG A 63 19.85 12.40 -3.02
N PRO A 64 18.89 11.47 -3.14
CA PRO A 64 18.30 11.18 -4.42
C PRO A 64 17.54 12.41 -4.92
N LYS A 65 17.59 12.66 -6.22
CA LYS A 65 16.80 13.71 -6.87
C LYS A 65 15.34 13.29 -7.03
N LEU A 66 15.09 11.97 -7.12
CA LEU A 66 13.76 11.41 -7.24
C LEU A 66 13.62 10.16 -6.38
N VAL A 67 12.56 10.09 -5.60
CA VAL A 67 12.09 8.85 -4.95
C VAL A 67 10.91 8.30 -5.74
N VAL A 68 10.99 7.05 -6.16
CA VAL A 68 9.89 6.36 -6.84
C VAL A 68 9.40 5.22 -5.96
N GLY A 69 8.15 5.30 -5.53
CA GLY A 69 7.48 4.21 -4.84
C GLY A 69 6.64 3.41 -5.82
N ILE A 70 6.97 2.14 -6.01
CA ILE A 70 6.19 1.21 -6.84
C ILE A 70 5.41 0.30 -5.90
N VAL A 71 4.07 0.39 -5.91
CA VAL A 71 3.20 -0.53 -5.19
C VAL A 71 2.56 -1.47 -6.20
N VAL A 72 2.82 -2.76 -6.06
CA VAL A 72 2.19 -3.82 -6.86
C VAL A 72 1.02 -4.37 -6.05
N ASP A 73 -0.18 -3.97 -6.41
CA ASP A 73 -1.42 -4.26 -5.68
C ASP A 73 -1.68 -5.78 -5.62
N GLN A 74 -1.90 -6.30 -4.41
CA GLN A 74 -2.14 -7.72 -4.11
C GLN A 74 -0.92 -8.65 -4.37
N MET A 75 0.30 -8.11 -4.49
CA MET A 75 1.47 -8.92 -4.78
C MET A 75 1.87 -9.78 -3.58
N ARG A 76 1.88 -11.08 -3.77
CA ARG A 76 2.42 -12.01 -2.76
C ARG A 76 3.94 -12.03 -2.82
N TRP A 77 4.56 -12.17 -1.65
CA TRP A 77 6.01 -12.29 -1.52
C TRP A 77 6.58 -13.46 -2.34
N ASP A 78 5.88 -14.60 -2.36
CA ASP A 78 6.34 -15.80 -3.07
C ASP A 78 6.39 -15.64 -4.59
N TYR A 79 5.69 -14.68 -5.21
CA TYR A 79 5.76 -14.45 -6.65
C TYR A 79 7.16 -14.00 -7.11
N LEU A 80 7.92 -13.30 -6.25
CA LEU A 80 9.31 -12.93 -6.56
C LEU A 80 10.22 -14.15 -6.76
N TYR A 81 9.93 -15.23 -6.04
CA TYR A 81 10.74 -16.48 -6.08
C TYR A 81 10.12 -17.53 -6.98
N ARG A 82 8.80 -17.65 -6.99
CA ARG A 82 8.07 -18.62 -7.82
C ARG A 82 8.39 -18.42 -9.30
N TYR A 83 8.36 -17.21 -9.79
CA TYR A 83 8.60 -16.88 -11.18
C TYR A 83 10.04 -16.43 -11.47
N GLN A 84 10.96 -16.51 -10.49
CA GLN A 84 12.31 -15.98 -10.59
C GLN A 84 13.09 -16.45 -11.83
N LYS A 85 12.96 -17.75 -12.19
CA LYS A 85 13.66 -18.30 -13.36
C LYS A 85 13.21 -17.69 -14.69
N ARG A 86 12.05 -17.09 -14.71
CA ARG A 86 11.39 -16.53 -15.90
C ARG A 86 11.53 -15.01 -15.99
N TYR A 87 11.83 -14.34 -14.89
CA TYR A 87 12.10 -12.91 -14.89
C TYR A 87 13.38 -12.56 -15.64
N GLY A 88 13.36 -11.42 -16.33
CA GLY A 88 14.54 -10.82 -16.94
C GLY A 88 15.47 -10.20 -15.89
N GLU A 89 16.69 -9.87 -16.29
CA GLU A 89 17.68 -9.29 -15.36
C GLU A 89 17.40 -7.82 -14.99
N GLY A 90 16.60 -7.11 -15.79
CA GLY A 90 16.37 -5.66 -15.64
C GLY A 90 15.21 -5.26 -14.71
N GLY A 91 14.29 -6.20 -14.38
CA GLY A 91 13.09 -5.95 -13.61
C GLY A 91 13.21 -6.34 -12.13
N PHE A 92 12.38 -7.28 -11.68
CA PHE A 92 12.40 -7.75 -10.30
C PHE A 92 13.77 -8.26 -9.85
N LYS A 93 14.48 -8.98 -10.72
CA LYS A 93 15.84 -9.44 -10.40
C LYS A 93 16.81 -8.29 -10.16
N ARG A 94 16.73 -7.22 -10.94
CA ARG A 94 17.55 -6.02 -10.71
C ARG A 94 17.31 -5.44 -9.32
N LEU A 95 16.03 -5.30 -8.92
CA LEU A 95 15.65 -4.78 -7.61
C LEU A 95 16.16 -5.68 -6.47
N LEU A 96 16.09 -7.01 -6.63
CA LEU A 96 16.57 -7.96 -5.64
C LEU A 96 18.12 -8.00 -5.55
N ASN A 97 18.81 -7.89 -6.68
CA ASN A 97 20.26 -8.03 -6.75
C ASN A 97 21.02 -6.73 -6.43
N GLU A 98 20.48 -5.56 -6.86
CA GLU A 98 21.10 -4.26 -6.63
C GLU A 98 20.54 -3.54 -5.38
N GLY A 99 19.40 -4.00 -4.85
CA GLY A 99 18.68 -3.38 -3.73
C GLY A 99 18.84 -4.10 -2.41
N PHE A 100 18.09 -3.63 -1.41
CA PHE A 100 17.96 -4.26 -0.10
C PHE A 100 16.54 -4.85 0.04
N SER A 101 16.44 -6.13 0.38
CA SER A 101 15.16 -6.83 0.57
C SER A 101 14.82 -6.98 2.05
N CYS A 102 13.60 -6.56 2.43
CA CYS A 102 13.05 -6.71 3.77
C CYS A 102 12.31 -8.04 3.89
N GLU A 103 13.02 -9.14 4.09
CA GLU A 103 12.49 -10.51 4.02
C GLU A 103 11.45 -10.87 5.09
N ASN A 104 11.36 -10.13 6.18
CA ASN A 104 10.45 -10.42 7.29
C ASN A 104 9.48 -9.28 7.58
N THR A 105 9.02 -8.60 6.54
CA THR A 105 8.01 -7.55 6.66
C THR A 105 6.62 -8.17 6.85
N ARG A 106 5.88 -7.69 7.85
CA ARG A 106 4.54 -8.17 8.17
C ARG A 106 3.55 -7.01 8.24
N ILE A 107 2.33 -7.26 7.77
CA ILE A 107 1.20 -6.33 7.90
C ILE A 107 0.61 -6.50 9.31
N PRO A 108 0.68 -5.47 10.19
CA PRO A 108 0.25 -5.58 11.59
C PRO A 108 -1.22 -5.20 11.82
N TYR A 109 -2.05 -5.15 10.78
CA TYR A 109 -3.45 -4.70 10.84
C TYR A 109 -4.39 -5.58 10.00
N VAL A 110 -5.67 -5.53 10.33
CA VAL A 110 -6.78 -6.21 9.65
C VAL A 110 -7.94 -5.21 9.54
N PRO A 111 -8.66 -5.16 8.40
CA PRO A 111 -8.43 -5.90 7.16
C PRO A 111 -7.23 -5.35 6.38
N SER A 112 -6.60 -6.20 5.57
CA SER A 112 -5.55 -5.79 4.63
C SER A 112 -6.17 -5.61 3.24
N VAL A 113 -6.43 -4.36 2.87
CA VAL A 113 -7.06 -3.95 1.61
C VAL A 113 -6.37 -2.72 1.04
N THR A 114 -6.60 -2.44 -0.25
CA THR A 114 -5.88 -1.42 -1.01
C THR A 114 -5.73 -0.07 -0.29
N ALA A 115 -6.84 0.52 0.18
CA ALA A 115 -6.78 1.84 0.81
C ALA A 115 -5.89 1.87 2.05
N ILE A 116 -6.00 0.85 2.91
CA ILE A 116 -5.20 0.76 4.13
C ILE A 116 -3.73 0.56 3.79
N GLY A 117 -3.42 -0.43 2.94
CA GLY A 117 -2.05 -0.79 2.60
C GLY A 117 -1.27 0.39 1.99
N HIS A 118 -1.85 1.05 0.99
CA HIS A 118 -1.25 2.24 0.38
C HIS A 118 -1.05 3.36 1.41
N THR A 119 -2.06 3.61 2.26
CA THR A 119 -1.94 4.64 3.30
C THR A 119 -0.84 4.30 4.30
N CYS A 120 -0.78 3.07 4.81
CA CYS A 120 0.26 2.65 5.76
C CYS A 120 1.67 2.81 5.19
N LEU A 121 1.88 2.45 3.92
CA LEU A 121 3.18 2.56 3.25
C LEU A 121 3.66 4.02 3.18
N TYR A 122 2.76 4.94 2.83
CA TYR A 122 3.14 6.34 2.60
C TYR A 122 2.99 7.24 3.82
N THR A 123 2.38 6.78 4.91
CA THR A 123 2.28 7.52 6.17
C THR A 123 3.17 6.96 7.28
N GLY A 124 3.68 5.72 7.12
CA GLY A 124 4.38 5.02 8.19
C GLY A 124 3.52 4.74 9.43
N SER A 125 2.20 4.82 9.31
CA SER A 125 1.26 4.68 10.42
C SER A 125 0.19 3.58 10.17
N VAL A 126 -0.72 3.40 11.09
CA VAL A 126 -1.75 2.34 11.06
C VAL A 126 -3.16 2.93 11.02
N PRO A 127 -4.21 2.16 10.65
CA PRO A 127 -5.58 2.63 10.47
C PRO A 127 -6.14 3.49 11.61
N SER A 128 -5.85 3.14 12.84
CA SER A 128 -6.29 3.89 14.04
C SER A 128 -5.67 5.29 14.16
N ILE A 129 -4.57 5.55 13.45
CA ILE A 129 -3.87 6.85 13.44
C ILE A 129 -4.23 7.62 12.18
N HIS A 130 -4.10 7.00 11.00
CA HIS A 130 -4.32 7.71 9.74
C HIS A 130 -5.80 7.81 9.32
N GLY A 131 -6.73 7.13 10.00
CA GLY A 131 -8.18 7.28 9.80
C GLY A 131 -8.79 6.47 8.65
N ILE A 132 -7.99 5.82 7.81
CA ILE A 132 -8.47 4.99 6.69
C ILE A 132 -8.64 3.55 7.19
N ALA A 133 -9.87 3.17 7.54
CA ALA A 133 -10.18 1.88 8.15
C ALA A 133 -10.57 0.78 7.13
N GLY A 134 -10.62 1.10 5.84
CA GLY A 134 -10.97 0.17 4.76
C GLY A 134 -11.14 0.90 3.44
N ASN A 135 -11.39 0.16 2.35
CA ASN A 135 -11.86 0.78 1.10
C ASN A 135 -13.22 1.47 1.34
N ASN A 136 -14.07 0.83 2.15
CA ASN A 136 -15.29 1.39 2.69
C ASN A 136 -15.29 1.20 4.20
N PHE A 137 -15.79 2.17 4.95
CA PHE A 137 -15.92 2.08 6.41
C PHE A 137 -17.13 2.91 6.88
N VAL A 138 -17.48 2.76 8.15
CA VAL A 138 -18.59 3.51 8.76
C VAL A 138 -18.01 4.74 9.47
N LYS A 139 -18.51 5.92 9.09
CA LYS A 139 -18.20 7.20 9.74
C LYS A 139 -19.50 7.89 10.13
N ASN A 140 -19.67 8.16 11.42
CA ASN A 140 -20.90 8.76 11.96
C ASN A 140 -22.18 8.01 11.54
N GLY A 141 -22.15 6.67 11.61
CA GLY A 141 -23.29 5.81 11.26
C GLY A 141 -23.58 5.66 9.75
N LYS A 142 -22.77 6.27 8.88
CA LYS A 142 -22.92 6.18 7.43
C LYS A 142 -21.75 5.42 6.80
N LYS A 143 -22.05 4.60 5.81
CA LYS A 143 -21.01 3.95 4.97
C LYS A 143 -20.37 5.02 4.08
N VAL A 144 -19.05 5.11 4.15
CA VAL A 144 -18.23 6.07 3.40
C VAL A 144 -17.18 5.30 2.60
N TYR A 145 -16.98 5.66 1.34
CA TYR A 145 -15.82 5.21 0.59
C TYR A 145 -14.61 6.08 0.97
N CYS A 146 -13.42 5.49 1.02
CA CYS A 146 -12.24 6.11 1.65
C CYS A 146 -11.82 7.45 1.04
N THR A 147 -12.08 7.68 -0.24
CA THR A 147 -11.72 8.91 -0.96
C THR A 147 -12.93 9.74 -1.41
N ASP A 148 -14.17 9.31 -1.14
CA ASP A 148 -15.38 10.08 -1.52
C ASP A 148 -15.34 11.51 -1.00
N ASP A 149 -15.58 12.45 -1.91
CA ASP A 149 -15.73 13.87 -1.60
C ASP A 149 -16.70 14.57 -2.56
N GLU A 150 -17.93 14.74 -2.12
CA GLU A 150 -18.97 15.43 -2.91
C GLU A 150 -18.76 16.96 -2.99
N THR A 151 -17.79 17.52 -2.25
CA THR A 151 -17.50 18.97 -2.25
C THR A 151 -16.57 19.38 -3.39
N VAL A 152 -15.92 18.42 -4.06
CA VAL A 152 -15.03 18.66 -5.19
C VAL A 152 -15.74 18.43 -6.52
N LYS A 153 -15.09 18.82 -7.61
CA LYS A 153 -15.58 18.62 -8.99
C LYS A 153 -14.61 17.70 -9.74
N PRO A 154 -15.11 16.88 -10.67
CA PRO A 154 -14.26 16.15 -11.59
C PRO A 154 -13.42 17.11 -12.47
N VAL A 155 -12.19 16.73 -12.77
CA VAL A 155 -11.30 17.46 -13.68
C VAL A 155 -10.73 16.46 -14.69
N GLY A 156 -10.96 16.70 -15.96
CA GLY A 156 -10.59 15.80 -17.08
C GLY A 156 -11.74 14.90 -17.56
N SER A 157 -12.84 14.80 -16.82
CA SER A 157 -14.09 14.17 -17.25
C SER A 157 -15.28 14.77 -16.50
N ASN A 158 -16.50 14.32 -16.84
CA ASN A 158 -17.73 14.68 -16.12
C ASN A 158 -18.25 13.53 -15.26
N SER A 159 -17.50 12.45 -15.13
CA SER A 159 -17.92 11.27 -14.40
C SER A 159 -17.81 11.48 -12.88
N LYS A 160 -18.62 10.74 -12.12
CA LYS A 160 -18.56 10.74 -10.66
C LYS A 160 -17.22 10.19 -10.12
N ALA A 161 -16.44 9.49 -10.95
CA ALA A 161 -15.11 9.02 -10.60
C ALA A 161 -14.16 10.16 -10.20
N GLY A 162 -14.46 11.41 -10.55
CA GLY A 162 -13.69 12.58 -10.15
C GLY A 162 -14.13 13.23 -8.83
N LEU A 163 -15.16 12.71 -8.13
CA LEU A 163 -15.62 13.24 -6.83
C LEU A 163 -14.81 12.64 -5.67
N MET A 164 -13.48 12.78 -5.73
CA MET A 164 -12.54 12.11 -4.82
C MET A 164 -11.50 13.09 -4.28
N SER A 165 -11.09 12.88 -3.02
CA SER A 165 -10.03 13.64 -2.35
C SER A 165 -9.44 12.88 -1.17
N PRO A 166 -8.33 13.33 -0.56
CA PRO A 166 -7.75 12.71 0.65
C PRO A 166 -8.45 13.18 1.95
N ARG A 167 -9.62 13.79 1.92
CA ARG A 167 -10.29 14.41 3.08
C ARG A 167 -10.49 13.49 4.29
N ASN A 168 -10.49 12.16 4.07
CA ASN A 168 -10.63 11.18 5.15
C ASN A 168 -9.29 10.73 5.74
N LEU A 169 -8.18 11.13 5.14
CA LEU A 169 -6.83 10.91 5.66
C LEU A 169 -6.53 11.96 6.74
N TRP A 170 -6.14 11.51 7.93
CA TRP A 170 -5.97 12.39 9.09
C TRP A 170 -4.53 12.80 9.39
N VAL A 171 -3.58 12.19 8.72
CA VAL A 171 -2.15 12.42 8.93
C VAL A 171 -1.46 12.78 7.62
N THR A 172 -0.31 13.40 7.72
CA THR A 172 0.56 13.69 6.57
C THR A 172 1.14 12.42 5.97
N THR A 173 1.40 12.48 4.68
CA THR A 173 2.13 11.44 3.94
C THR A 173 3.60 11.80 3.82
N LEU A 174 4.42 10.85 3.35
CA LEU A 174 5.81 11.11 2.97
C LEU A 174 5.90 12.31 2.00
N GLY A 175 4.99 12.39 1.01
CA GLY A 175 4.93 13.49 0.07
C GLY A 175 4.60 14.83 0.74
N ASP A 176 3.65 14.85 1.68
CA ASP A 176 3.32 16.05 2.45
C ASP A 176 4.52 16.52 3.28
N GLU A 177 5.23 15.61 3.96
CA GLU A 177 6.44 15.94 4.74
C GLU A 177 7.58 16.43 3.85
N MET A 178 7.78 15.86 2.67
CA MET A 178 8.76 16.36 1.71
C MET A 178 8.42 17.78 1.23
N LYS A 179 7.15 18.08 0.99
CA LYS A 179 6.68 19.45 0.71
C LYS A 179 6.97 20.42 1.85
N ILE A 180 6.68 20.01 3.08
CA ILE A 180 6.96 20.84 4.28
C ILE A 180 8.46 21.07 4.41
N ALA A 181 9.27 20.02 4.37
CA ALA A 181 10.72 20.10 4.54
C ALA A 181 11.43 20.94 3.47
N SER A 182 10.91 20.91 2.23
CA SER A 182 11.44 21.69 1.11
C SER A 182 10.82 23.09 0.95
N ASN A 183 9.94 23.50 1.87
CA ASN A 183 9.16 24.73 1.75
C ASN A 183 8.39 24.81 0.42
N GLY A 184 7.75 23.70 0.05
CA GLY A 184 6.91 23.56 -1.15
C GLY A 184 7.66 23.33 -2.47
N ARG A 185 9.01 23.22 -2.48
CA ARG A 185 9.80 23.04 -3.70
C ARG A 185 9.77 21.62 -4.24
N ALA A 186 9.78 20.60 -3.36
CA ALA A 186 9.66 19.21 -3.77
C ALA A 186 8.36 18.99 -4.57
N LYS A 187 8.44 18.22 -5.64
CA LYS A 187 7.29 17.83 -6.45
C LYS A 187 6.82 16.46 -6.04
N VAL A 188 5.51 16.29 -5.94
CA VAL A 188 4.87 15.03 -5.54
C VAL A 188 3.79 14.70 -6.53
N VAL A 189 3.85 13.50 -7.12
CA VAL A 189 2.84 13.02 -8.07
C VAL A 189 2.41 11.61 -7.72
N GLY A 190 1.10 11.34 -7.75
CA GLY A 190 0.53 10.00 -7.61
C GLY A 190 -0.13 9.54 -8.90
N VAL A 191 0.14 8.30 -9.32
CA VAL A 191 -0.46 7.70 -10.51
C VAL A 191 -0.92 6.26 -10.24
N ALA A 192 -2.17 5.94 -10.59
CA ALA A 192 -2.72 4.60 -10.46
C ALA A 192 -3.98 4.44 -11.34
N LEU A 193 -4.43 3.22 -11.56
CA LEU A 193 -5.78 3.00 -12.09
C LEU A 193 -6.85 3.26 -11.01
N LYS A 194 -6.60 2.87 -9.76
CA LYS A 194 -7.52 3.10 -8.63
C LYS A 194 -7.30 4.49 -8.04
N ASP A 195 -8.37 5.26 -7.84
CA ASP A 195 -8.35 6.57 -7.17
C ASP A 195 -7.64 6.54 -5.82
N ARG A 196 -8.02 5.62 -4.93
CA ARG A 196 -7.43 5.46 -3.61
C ARG A 196 -5.94 5.12 -3.60
N ALA A 197 -5.48 4.42 -4.65
CA ALA A 197 -4.07 4.04 -4.81
C ALA A 197 -3.20 5.17 -5.42
N SER A 198 -3.82 6.21 -5.95
CA SER A 198 -3.16 7.45 -6.37
C SER A 198 -3.25 8.51 -5.27
N ILE A 199 -4.45 8.77 -4.75
CA ILE A 199 -4.77 9.86 -3.83
C ILE A 199 -4.10 9.68 -2.47
N LEU A 200 -4.23 8.50 -1.85
CA LEU A 200 -3.74 8.26 -0.48
C LEU A 200 -2.20 8.29 -0.39
N PRO A 201 -1.44 7.74 -1.37
CA PRO A 201 0.01 7.94 -1.44
C PRO A 201 0.44 9.39 -1.69
N ALA A 202 -0.26 10.10 -2.58
CA ALA A 202 0.07 11.47 -2.92
C ALA A 202 -0.16 12.46 -1.78
N GLY A 203 -1.16 12.18 -0.92
CA GLY A 203 -1.46 12.99 0.25
C GLY A 203 -2.28 14.23 -0.02
N HIS A 204 -2.08 15.26 0.84
CA HIS A 204 -2.92 16.45 0.87
C HIS A 204 -2.46 17.55 -0.08
N ASN A 205 -1.18 17.64 -0.36
CA ASN A 205 -0.63 18.77 -1.13
C ASN A 205 0.36 18.35 -2.23
N PRO A 206 0.04 17.34 -3.07
CA PRO A 206 0.88 16.98 -4.20
C PRO A 206 0.75 18.00 -5.34
N ASN A 207 1.62 17.90 -6.36
CA ASN A 207 1.45 18.56 -7.65
C ASN A 207 0.23 18.00 -8.40
N GLY A 208 -0.05 16.70 -8.21
CA GLY A 208 -1.24 16.06 -8.71
C GLY A 208 -1.35 14.61 -8.31
N ALA A 209 -2.58 14.12 -8.25
CA ALA A 209 -2.91 12.72 -8.16
C ALA A 209 -3.83 12.37 -9.32
N TYR A 210 -3.48 11.35 -10.09
CA TYR A 210 -4.19 10.99 -11.33
C TYR A 210 -4.62 9.53 -11.25
N TRP A 211 -5.89 9.29 -11.62
CA TRP A 211 -6.48 7.95 -11.64
C TRP A 211 -7.35 7.74 -12.88
N PHE A 212 -7.59 6.49 -13.22
CA PHE A 212 -8.27 6.14 -14.46
C PHE A 212 -9.79 6.19 -14.30
N ASP A 213 -10.46 6.82 -15.27
CA ASP A 213 -11.91 6.89 -15.38
C ASP A 213 -12.41 5.90 -16.44
N ASP A 214 -13.19 4.91 -15.98
CA ASP A 214 -13.74 3.84 -16.83
C ASP A 214 -14.77 4.34 -17.86
N GLU A 215 -15.38 5.51 -17.63
CA GLU A 215 -16.38 6.07 -18.55
C GLU A 215 -15.69 6.74 -19.75
N SER A 216 -14.66 7.52 -19.48
CA SER A 216 -13.97 8.31 -20.52
C SER A 216 -12.73 7.63 -21.11
N GLY A 217 -12.19 6.60 -20.45
CA GLY A 217 -10.92 5.96 -20.83
C GLY A 217 -9.70 6.86 -20.60
N LYS A 218 -9.81 7.87 -19.74
CA LYS A 218 -8.78 8.89 -19.48
C LYS A 218 -8.27 8.83 -18.06
N PHE A 219 -7.07 9.34 -17.85
CA PHE A 219 -6.62 9.71 -16.51
C PHE A 219 -7.18 11.08 -16.14
N ILE A 220 -7.77 11.15 -14.97
CA ILE A 220 -8.48 12.30 -14.42
C ILE A 220 -7.96 12.65 -13.04
N THR A 221 -8.44 13.77 -12.51
CA THR A 221 -8.21 14.21 -11.14
C THR A 221 -9.46 14.91 -10.58
N SER A 222 -9.36 15.60 -9.48
CA SER A 222 -10.41 16.42 -8.91
C SER A 222 -9.98 17.86 -8.65
N SER A 223 -10.96 18.73 -8.46
CA SER A 223 -10.73 20.13 -8.10
C SER A 223 -10.13 20.32 -6.69
N TYR A 224 -9.97 19.24 -5.94
CA TYR A 224 -9.18 19.29 -4.70
C TYR A 224 -7.73 19.66 -4.98
N TYR A 225 -7.15 19.09 -6.03
CA TYR A 225 -5.75 19.29 -6.39
C TYR A 225 -5.55 20.44 -7.37
N ILE A 226 -6.29 20.44 -8.45
CA ILE A 226 -6.15 21.36 -9.57
C ILE A 226 -7.49 21.61 -10.26
N ASN A 227 -7.64 22.76 -10.91
CA ASN A 227 -8.89 23.12 -11.60
C ASN A 227 -8.89 22.77 -13.11
N GLN A 228 -7.74 22.39 -13.66
CA GLN A 228 -7.57 22.01 -15.06
C GLN A 228 -6.44 21.00 -15.18
N LEU A 229 -6.57 20.00 -16.05
CA LEU A 229 -5.50 19.04 -16.30
C LEU A 229 -4.25 19.77 -16.83
N PRO A 230 -3.04 19.37 -16.38
CA PRO A 230 -1.80 19.81 -16.99
C PRO A 230 -1.72 19.37 -18.45
N LYS A 231 -1.04 20.16 -19.28
CA LYS A 231 -0.89 19.87 -20.71
C LYS A 231 -0.33 18.47 -20.99
N TRP A 232 0.56 17.98 -20.15
CA TRP A 232 1.16 16.66 -20.31
C TRP A 232 0.14 15.53 -20.08
N VAL A 233 -0.81 15.70 -19.13
CA VAL A 233 -1.90 14.72 -18.91
C VAL A 233 -2.86 14.72 -20.07
N ASP A 234 -3.24 15.92 -20.58
CA ASP A 234 -4.08 16.02 -21.78
C ASP A 234 -3.40 15.39 -23.00
N ALA A 235 -2.11 15.65 -23.20
CA ALA A 235 -1.33 15.04 -24.28
C ALA A 235 -1.23 13.52 -24.14
N PHE A 236 -1.08 13.01 -22.91
CA PHE A 236 -1.09 11.57 -22.64
C PHE A 236 -2.46 10.95 -22.97
N ASN A 237 -3.54 11.54 -22.48
CA ASN A 237 -4.91 11.07 -22.72
C ASN A 237 -5.25 11.06 -24.23
N ASN A 238 -4.73 12.02 -25.00
CA ASN A 238 -4.94 12.12 -26.45
C ASN A 238 -4.15 11.10 -27.28
N GLN A 239 -3.29 10.27 -26.66
CA GLN A 239 -2.62 9.16 -27.35
C GLN A 239 -3.52 7.93 -27.53
N HIS A 240 -4.68 7.90 -26.88
CA HIS A 240 -5.62 6.79 -26.95
C HIS A 240 -4.99 5.42 -26.67
N LEU A 241 -4.09 5.39 -25.68
CA LEU A 241 -3.38 4.16 -25.29
C LEU A 241 -4.31 3.03 -24.81
N PRO A 242 -5.38 3.30 -24.03
CA PRO A 242 -6.32 2.26 -23.64
C PRO A 242 -6.92 1.52 -24.83
N GLU A 243 -7.33 2.25 -25.89
CA GLU A 243 -7.87 1.64 -27.12
C GLU A 243 -6.80 0.80 -27.83
N ARG A 244 -5.55 1.27 -27.88
CA ARG A 244 -4.44 0.52 -28.46
C ARG A 244 -4.18 -0.78 -27.71
N TYR A 245 -4.13 -0.75 -26.38
CA TYR A 245 -3.94 -1.92 -25.56
C TYR A 245 -5.11 -2.93 -25.65
N LEU A 246 -6.33 -2.43 -25.88
CA LEU A 246 -7.53 -3.25 -26.00
C LEU A 246 -7.83 -3.67 -27.45
N SER A 247 -7.00 -3.28 -28.44
CA SER A 247 -7.20 -3.60 -29.85
C SER A 247 -6.76 -5.01 -30.25
N GLU A 248 -6.01 -5.70 -29.40
CA GLU A 248 -5.48 -7.03 -29.66
C GLU A 248 -6.00 -8.06 -28.66
N LYS A 249 -5.71 -9.34 -28.91
CA LYS A 249 -5.99 -10.40 -27.93
C LYS A 249 -4.92 -10.39 -26.84
N TRP A 250 -5.32 -10.73 -25.62
CA TRP A 250 -4.35 -11.09 -24.59
C TRP A 250 -3.99 -12.57 -24.79
N ASN A 251 -2.86 -12.82 -25.42
CA ASN A 251 -2.21 -14.12 -25.53
C ASN A 251 -1.16 -14.26 -24.42
N THR A 252 -0.77 -15.47 -24.09
CA THR A 252 0.40 -15.70 -23.22
C THR A 252 1.66 -15.06 -23.83
N LEU A 253 2.51 -14.46 -22.98
CA LEU A 253 3.75 -13.79 -23.40
C LEU A 253 4.77 -14.78 -23.98
N TYR A 254 4.77 -16.00 -23.48
CA TYR A 254 5.61 -17.12 -23.88
C TYR A 254 4.74 -18.32 -24.30
N PRO A 255 5.31 -19.36 -24.92
CA PRO A 255 4.56 -20.57 -25.25
C PRO A 255 3.83 -21.13 -24.03
N GLU A 256 2.56 -21.47 -24.16
CA GLU A 256 1.67 -21.89 -23.07
C GLU A 256 2.24 -23.07 -22.27
N ASN A 257 2.82 -24.05 -22.94
CA ASN A 257 3.47 -25.22 -22.30
C ASN A 257 4.67 -24.88 -21.40
N THR A 258 5.08 -23.61 -21.32
CA THR A 258 6.17 -23.14 -20.44
C THR A 258 5.68 -22.57 -19.12
N TYR A 259 4.35 -22.44 -18.92
CA TYR A 259 3.73 -21.92 -17.68
C TYR A 259 3.60 -23.02 -16.63
N VAL A 260 4.73 -23.58 -16.22
CA VAL A 260 4.80 -24.74 -15.33
C VAL A 260 4.66 -24.39 -13.84
N GLU A 261 4.71 -23.11 -13.50
CA GLU A 261 4.53 -22.62 -12.12
C GLU A 261 3.04 -22.30 -11.83
N SER A 262 2.18 -22.45 -12.81
CA SER A 262 0.73 -22.24 -12.74
C SER A 262 -0.05 -23.56 -12.79
N THR A 263 -1.31 -23.51 -12.41
CA THR A 263 -2.30 -24.59 -12.70
C THR A 263 -2.62 -24.65 -14.19
N GLU A 264 -3.34 -25.67 -14.61
CA GLU A 264 -3.87 -25.72 -15.98
C GLU A 264 -4.77 -24.50 -16.24
N ASP A 265 -4.72 -23.93 -17.46
CA ASP A 265 -5.43 -22.72 -17.85
C ASP A 265 -6.96 -22.84 -17.75
N GLU A 266 -7.53 -24.04 -17.94
CA GLU A 266 -8.96 -24.31 -17.71
C GLU A 266 -9.11 -25.14 -16.44
N ASN A 267 -9.54 -24.52 -15.34
CA ASN A 267 -9.80 -25.21 -14.08
C ASN A 267 -11.02 -24.65 -13.33
N GLU A 268 -11.43 -25.32 -12.25
CA GLU A 268 -12.61 -24.97 -11.46
C GLU A 268 -12.31 -23.94 -10.36
N TYR A 269 -11.06 -23.50 -10.20
CA TYR A 269 -10.66 -22.53 -9.17
C TYR A 269 -10.85 -21.10 -9.63
N GLU A 270 -11.01 -20.89 -10.92
CA GLU A 270 -10.92 -19.59 -11.56
C GLU A 270 -12.29 -19.08 -12.03
N ASP A 271 -12.55 -17.82 -11.69
CA ASP A 271 -13.64 -17.07 -12.32
C ASP A 271 -13.08 -16.32 -13.55
N GLY A 272 -13.84 -16.26 -14.64
CA GLY A 272 -13.42 -15.45 -15.79
C GLY A 272 -13.36 -13.95 -15.47
N ILE A 273 -12.77 -13.16 -16.32
CA ILE A 273 -12.65 -11.69 -16.24
C ILE A 273 -14.01 -11.03 -15.91
N ARG A 274 -15.11 -11.67 -16.34
CA ARG A 274 -16.48 -11.32 -15.95
C ARG A 274 -17.22 -12.58 -15.55
N LYS A 275 -18.11 -12.45 -14.59
CA LYS A 275 -18.93 -13.55 -14.09
C LYS A 275 -19.60 -14.32 -15.25
N GLY A 276 -19.42 -15.65 -15.27
CA GLY A 276 -19.97 -16.54 -16.29
C GLY A 276 -19.13 -16.66 -17.58
N MET A 277 -17.94 -16.06 -17.61
CA MET A 277 -16.93 -16.30 -18.64
C MET A 277 -15.93 -17.33 -18.15
N LYS A 278 -15.32 -18.09 -19.05
CA LYS A 278 -14.16 -18.92 -18.72
C LYS A 278 -12.94 -18.04 -18.53
N ALA A 279 -12.10 -18.39 -17.57
CA ALA A 279 -10.78 -17.81 -17.38
C ALA A 279 -9.80 -18.63 -18.20
N THR A 280 -9.65 -18.32 -19.47
CA THR A 280 -8.68 -19.00 -20.34
C THR A 280 -8.10 -18.02 -21.34
N LEU A 281 -6.82 -18.17 -21.63
CA LEU A 281 -6.14 -17.43 -22.70
C LEU A 281 -6.25 -18.21 -24.01
N PRO A 282 -6.33 -17.54 -25.17
CA PRO A 282 -6.29 -16.09 -25.36
C PRO A 282 -7.63 -15.39 -25.13
N LEU A 283 -7.62 -14.24 -24.50
CA LEU A 283 -8.81 -13.40 -24.34
C LEU A 283 -8.98 -12.41 -25.51
N ASN A 284 -10.18 -12.36 -26.06
CA ASN A 284 -10.52 -11.44 -27.15
C ASN A 284 -10.87 -10.05 -26.59
N LEU A 285 -9.84 -9.21 -26.34
CA LEU A 285 -10.02 -7.90 -25.73
C LEU A 285 -10.85 -6.94 -26.60
N PRO A 286 -10.74 -6.90 -27.95
CA PRO A 286 -11.62 -6.08 -28.80
C PRO A 286 -13.10 -6.37 -28.56
N ALA A 287 -13.49 -7.65 -28.48
CA ALA A 287 -14.87 -8.03 -28.22
C ALA A 287 -15.33 -7.63 -26.80
N LEU A 288 -14.46 -7.80 -25.81
CA LEU A 288 -14.73 -7.41 -24.42
C LEU A 288 -14.83 -5.89 -24.28
N TYR A 289 -13.93 -5.13 -24.92
CA TYR A 289 -13.97 -3.68 -24.92
C TYR A 289 -15.25 -3.14 -25.56
N LYS A 290 -15.65 -3.69 -26.73
CA LYS A 290 -16.92 -3.32 -27.37
C LYS A 290 -18.14 -3.53 -26.46
N LYS A 291 -18.11 -4.58 -25.61
CA LYS A 291 -19.24 -4.94 -24.74
C LYS A 291 -19.23 -4.20 -23.40
N TYR A 292 -18.07 -3.98 -22.80
CA TYR A 292 -17.90 -3.55 -21.42
C TYR A 292 -17.14 -2.23 -21.23
N GLY A 293 -16.66 -1.62 -22.33
CA GLY A 293 -15.93 -0.37 -22.30
C GLY A 293 -14.54 -0.48 -21.69
N TYR A 294 -14.02 0.66 -21.29
CA TYR A 294 -12.64 0.79 -20.79
C TYR A 294 -12.35 0.04 -19.49
N SER A 295 -13.38 -0.29 -18.69
CA SER A 295 -13.20 -1.02 -17.43
C SER A 295 -12.49 -2.37 -17.59
N ILE A 296 -12.45 -2.91 -18.80
CA ILE A 296 -11.76 -4.18 -19.11
C ILE A 296 -10.24 -4.04 -18.93
N ILE A 297 -9.65 -2.87 -19.21
CA ILE A 297 -8.20 -2.70 -19.12
C ILE A 297 -7.66 -2.99 -17.70
N ARG A 298 -8.45 -2.68 -16.67
CA ARG A 298 -8.10 -2.97 -15.27
C ARG A 298 -7.83 -4.45 -15.03
N LYS A 299 -8.51 -5.32 -15.76
CA LYS A 299 -8.46 -6.78 -15.63
C LYS A 299 -7.54 -7.43 -16.67
N THR A 300 -6.60 -6.69 -17.18
CA THR A 300 -5.55 -7.14 -18.10
C THR A 300 -4.19 -6.66 -17.65
N PRO A 301 -3.09 -7.32 -18.00
CA PRO A 301 -1.75 -6.83 -17.68
C PRO A 301 -1.44 -5.46 -18.27
N PHE A 302 -2.17 -5.08 -19.32
CA PHE A 302 -1.99 -3.80 -20.02
C PHE A 302 -2.41 -2.59 -19.19
N GLY A 303 -3.24 -2.76 -18.14
CA GLY A 303 -3.50 -1.69 -17.20
C GLY A 303 -2.28 -1.31 -16.38
N ASN A 304 -1.40 -2.26 -16.04
CA ASN A 304 -0.11 -1.94 -15.42
C ASN A 304 0.83 -1.23 -16.41
N SER A 305 0.89 -1.68 -17.68
CA SER A 305 1.66 -1.00 -18.72
C SER A 305 1.20 0.44 -18.89
N LEU A 306 -0.11 0.67 -18.98
CA LEU A 306 -0.71 2.01 -19.09
C LEU A 306 -0.34 2.90 -17.88
N THR A 307 -0.28 2.33 -16.68
CA THR A 307 0.13 3.07 -15.46
C THR A 307 1.61 3.45 -15.51
N ILE A 308 2.48 2.55 -15.96
CA ILE A 308 3.92 2.81 -16.13
C ILE A 308 4.14 3.86 -17.22
N ASP A 309 3.39 3.82 -18.33
CA ASP A 309 3.46 4.85 -19.38
C ASP A 309 3.09 6.24 -18.83
N LEU A 310 2.03 6.33 -18.00
CA LEU A 310 1.68 7.58 -17.32
C LEU A 310 2.75 8.03 -16.33
N ALA A 311 3.39 7.11 -15.61
CA ALA A 311 4.48 7.41 -14.70
C ALA A 311 5.67 8.05 -15.43
N LYS A 312 6.05 7.54 -16.62
CA LYS A 312 7.07 8.14 -17.48
C LYS A 312 6.65 9.53 -17.96
N ALA A 313 5.39 9.67 -18.40
CA ALA A 313 4.86 10.97 -18.81
C ALA A 313 4.85 11.99 -17.66
N ALA A 314 4.62 11.56 -16.42
CA ALA A 314 4.68 12.41 -15.23
C ALA A 314 6.12 12.89 -14.94
N ILE A 315 7.12 12.02 -15.10
CA ILE A 315 8.53 12.40 -14.95
C ILE A 315 8.90 13.50 -15.94
N ASP A 316 8.56 13.32 -17.22
CA ASP A 316 8.83 14.33 -18.25
C ASP A 316 8.00 15.59 -18.05
N GLY A 317 6.70 15.44 -17.76
CA GLY A 317 5.75 16.56 -17.69
C GLY A 317 5.94 17.49 -16.50
N GLU A 318 6.27 16.90 -15.35
CA GLU A 318 6.56 17.64 -14.11
C GLU A 318 8.07 17.89 -13.92
N GLN A 319 8.91 17.36 -14.80
CA GLN A 319 10.38 17.42 -14.66
C GLN A 319 10.84 16.86 -13.31
N LEU A 320 10.36 15.68 -12.93
CA LEU A 320 10.70 15.06 -11.66
C LEU A 320 12.17 14.64 -11.64
N GLY A 321 12.87 15.01 -10.58
CA GLY A 321 14.29 14.73 -10.41
C GLY A 321 15.23 15.58 -11.26
N ALA A 322 14.73 16.66 -11.88
CA ALA A 322 15.54 17.52 -12.75
C ALA A 322 16.36 18.56 -12.00
N ASP A 323 15.97 18.89 -10.77
CA ASP A 323 16.66 19.87 -9.92
C ASP A 323 17.34 19.20 -8.70
N ASP A 324 17.76 20.00 -7.70
CA ASP A 324 18.45 19.50 -6.52
C ASP A 324 17.52 19.19 -5.34
N GLU A 325 16.21 19.45 -5.46
CA GLU A 325 15.23 19.02 -4.48
C GLU A 325 14.82 17.55 -4.75
N THR A 326 14.61 16.81 -3.69
CA THR A 326 14.13 15.43 -3.82
C THR A 326 12.63 15.42 -4.13
N ASP A 327 12.25 14.89 -5.27
CA ASP A 327 10.85 14.71 -5.68
C ASP A 327 10.32 13.31 -5.33
N LEU A 328 8.99 13.14 -5.34
CA LEU A 328 8.32 11.84 -5.11
C LEU A 328 7.36 11.50 -6.24
N LEU A 329 7.50 10.30 -6.79
CA LEU A 329 6.54 9.69 -7.69
C LEU A 329 5.98 8.40 -7.06
N ALA A 330 4.69 8.40 -6.75
CA ALA A 330 3.97 7.24 -6.26
C ALA A 330 3.24 6.54 -7.41
N VAL A 331 3.62 5.30 -7.71
CA VAL A 331 3.08 4.49 -8.81
C VAL A 331 2.41 3.25 -8.24
N SER A 332 1.14 2.98 -8.58
CA SER A 332 0.47 1.75 -8.17
C SER A 332 -0.02 0.94 -9.36
N CYS A 333 0.55 -0.26 -9.51
CA CYS A 333 0.18 -1.26 -10.49
C CYS A 333 -1.06 -2.02 -10.01
N SER A 334 -2.25 -1.53 -10.37
CA SER A 334 -3.52 -2.01 -9.82
C SER A 334 -4.07 -3.27 -10.49
N SER A 335 -3.65 -3.59 -11.73
CA SER A 335 -4.22 -4.70 -12.51
C SER A 335 -3.91 -6.08 -11.91
N THR A 336 -2.80 -6.22 -11.20
CA THR A 336 -2.44 -7.46 -10.48
C THR A 336 -3.52 -7.88 -9.49
N ASP A 337 -4.12 -6.92 -8.77
CA ASP A 337 -5.22 -7.17 -7.85
C ASP A 337 -6.52 -7.53 -8.57
N TYR A 338 -6.88 -6.79 -9.61
CA TYR A 338 -8.08 -7.08 -10.40
C TYR A 338 -8.05 -8.45 -11.06
N ILE A 339 -6.89 -8.89 -11.54
CA ILE A 339 -6.68 -10.21 -12.14
C ILE A 339 -6.69 -11.27 -11.03
N GLY A 340 -5.91 -11.09 -9.98
CA GLY A 340 -5.83 -12.03 -8.86
C GLY A 340 -7.18 -12.31 -8.19
N HIS A 341 -8.07 -11.30 -8.10
CA HIS A 341 -9.44 -11.48 -7.63
C HIS A 341 -10.32 -12.32 -8.55
N GLN A 342 -10.00 -12.45 -9.83
CA GLN A 342 -10.80 -13.22 -10.78
C GLN A 342 -10.28 -14.67 -10.90
N VAL A 343 -8.98 -14.80 -11.12
CA VAL A 343 -8.40 -16.10 -11.47
C VAL A 343 -7.61 -16.74 -10.31
N GLY A 344 -7.30 -15.97 -9.26
CA GLY A 344 -6.58 -16.49 -8.10
C GLY A 344 -5.06 -16.46 -8.26
N THR A 345 -4.38 -17.17 -7.34
CA THR A 345 -2.94 -17.03 -7.12
C THR A 345 -2.07 -17.99 -7.93
N HIS A 346 -2.66 -18.93 -8.67
CA HIS A 346 -1.95 -19.98 -9.40
C HIS A 346 -2.32 -20.04 -10.87
N ALA A 347 -3.13 -19.10 -11.37
CA ALA A 347 -3.58 -19.04 -12.74
C ALA A 347 -2.44 -18.68 -13.72
N VAL A 348 -2.57 -19.12 -14.96
CA VAL A 348 -1.70 -18.75 -16.09
C VAL A 348 -1.74 -17.24 -16.30
N GLU A 349 -2.91 -16.61 -16.19
CA GLU A 349 -3.08 -15.16 -16.30
C GLU A 349 -2.34 -14.41 -15.21
N THR A 350 -2.29 -14.94 -13.99
CA THR A 350 -1.52 -14.34 -12.90
C THR A 350 -0.03 -14.39 -13.24
N GLU A 351 0.50 -15.55 -13.61
CA GLU A 351 1.91 -15.69 -14.02
C GLU A 351 2.23 -14.78 -15.20
N ASP A 352 1.42 -14.78 -16.27
CA ASP A 352 1.60 -13.92 -17.45
C ASP A 352 1.63 -12.43 -17.09
N THR A 353 0.76 -12.03 -16.16
CA THR A 353 0.70 -10.66 -15.66
C THR A 353 2.00 -10.25 -14.98
N TYR A 354 2.57 -11.10 -14.13
CA TYR A 354 3.84 -10.81 -13.44
C TYR A 354 5.04 -10.85 -14.40
N LEU A 355 5.05 -11.74 -15.41
CA LEU A 355 6.10 -11.75 -16.43
C LEU A 355 6.08 -10.49 -17.30
N ARG A 356 4.91 -9.96 -17.62
CA ARG A 356 4.76 -8.69 -18.32
C ARG A 356 5.12 -7.50 -17.43
N LEU A 357 4.73 -7.54 -16.16
CA LEU A 357 5.07 -6.50 -15.21
C LEU A 357 6.58 -6.42 -14.98
N ASP A 358 7.28 -7.56 -14.91
CA ASP A 358 8.75 -7.59 -14.85
C ASP A 358 9.39 -6.82 -16.01
N LYS A 359 8.92 -7.04 -17.24
CA LYS A 359 9.38 -6.30 -18.42
C LYS A 359 9.06 -4.80 -18.32
N ALA A 360 7.85 -4.46 -17.87
CA ALA A 360 7.45 -3.06 -17.73
C ALA A 360 8.29 -2.34 -16.66
N ILE A 361 8.61 -3.01 -15.54
CA ILE A 361 9.52 -2.48 -14.52
C ILE A 361 10.93 -2.34 -15.06
N ALA A 362 11.43 -3.33 -15.81
CA ALA A 362 12.76 -3.26 -16.42
C ALA A 362 12.91 -2.05 -17.36
N ASP A 363 11.89 -1.84 -18.19
CA ASP A 363 11.82 -0.70 -19.11
C ASP A 363 11.69 0.63 -18.34
N PHE A 364 10.94 0.64 -17.25
CA PHE A 364 10.81 1.83 -16.39
C PHE A 364 12.13 2.16 -15.67
N LEU A 365 12.82 1.17 -15.12
CA LEU A 365 14.13 1.36 -14.48
C LEU A 365 15.18 1.86 -15.47
N SER A 366 15.18 1.33 -16.72
CA SER A 366 16.04 1.82 -17.79
C SER A 366 15.72 3.27 -18.16
N TYR A 367 14.44 3.63 -18.19
CA TYR A 367 14.00 4.99 -18.41
C TYR A 367 14.47 5.94 -17.30
N LEU A 368 14.41 5.51 -16.03
CA LEU A 368 14.94 6.28 -14.89
C LEU A 368 16.46 6.48 -14.99
N ASP A 369 17.19 5.43 -15.40
CA ASP A 369 18.64 5.51 -15.62
C ASP A 369 18.98 6.58 -16.67
N GLU A 370 18.19 6.67 -17.75
CA GLU A 370 18.41 7.65 -18.83
C GLU A 370 18.01 9.07 -18.40
N LYS A 371 16.85 9.24 -17.76
CA LYS A 371 16.25 10.56 -17.53
C LYS A 371 16.77 11.24 -16.27
N VAL A 372 16.91 10.49 -15.18
CA VAL A 372 17.34 11.02 -13.88
C VAL A 372 18.83 10.75 -13.63
N GLY A 373 19.31 9.66 -14.21
CA GLY A 373 20.68 9.19 -14.05
C GLY A 373 20.85 8.12 -12.98
N LYS A 374 21.57 7.05 -13.31
CA LYS A 374 21.87 5.96 -12.38
C LYS A 374 22.54 6.51 -11.11
N GLY A 375 22.00 6.17 -9.94
CA GLY A 375 22.48 6.65 -8.64
C GLY A 375 21.86 7.98 -8.16
N ASN A 376 21.10 8.68 -8.99
CA ASN A 376 20.40 9.92 -8.61
C ASN A 376 18.96 9.69 -8.19
N TYR A 377 18.45 8.48 -8.25
CA TYR A 377 17.10 8.13 -7.80
C TYR A 377 17.12 6.97 -6.81
N LEU A 378 16.08 6.88 -6.00
CA LEU A 378 15.79 5.76 -5.11
C LEU A 378 14.46 5.14 -5.52
N VAL A 379 14.46 3.82 -5.74
CA VAL A 379 13.21 3.07 -5.95
C VAL A 379 12.96 2.19 -4.74
N PHE A 380 11.74 2.21 -4.21
CA PHE A 380 11.24 1.15 -3.35
C PHE A 380 10.05 0.46 -4.00
N LEU A 381 9.99 -0.87 -3.83
CA LEU A 381 8.87 -1.67 -4.29
C LEU A 381 8.25 -2.39 -3.11
N SER A 382 6.93 -2.38 -3.04
CA SER A 382 6.16 -3.09 -2.03
C SER A 382 4.83 -3.58 -2.60
N ALA A 383 4.14 -4.44 -1.87
CA ALA A 383 2.70 -4.67 -2.03
C ALA A 383 1.95 -3.92 -0.92
N ASP A 384 0.71 -3.59 -1.17
CA ASP A 384 -0.23 -3.05 -0.18
C ASP A 384 -0.86 -4.14 0.67
N HIS A 385 -1.06 -5.33 0.10
CA HIS A 385 -1.47 -6.58 0.74
C HIS A 385 -1.12 -7.78 -0.16
N GLY A 386 -1.28 -8.99 0.37
CA GLY A 386 -1.17 -10.22 -0.38
C GLY A 386 -2.53 -10.77 -0.82
N ALA A 387 -2.56 -12.04 -1.21
CA ALA A 387 -3.75 -12.80 -1.54
C ALA A 387 -3.72 -14.18 -0.91
N MET A 388 -4.89 -14.71 -0.57
CA MET A 388 -5.04 -16.10 -0.13
C MET A 388 -5.17 -17.04 -1.33
N ASN A 389 -4.72 -18.26 -1.16
CA ASN A 389 -5.00 -19.31 -2.15
C ASN A 389 -6.50 -19.63 -2.14
N ASN A 390 -7.03 -20.02 -3.29
CA ASN A 390 -8.40 -20.52 -3.42
C ASN A 390 -8.60 -21.73 -2.49
N ALA A 391 -9.70 -21.75 -1.74
CA ALA A 391 -9.98 -22.80 -0.76
C ALA A 391 -10.07 -24.19 -1.42
N ARG A 392 -10.68 -24.31 -2.61
CA ARG A 392 -10.79 -25.56 -3.34
C ARG A 392 -9.41 -26.05 -3.83
N PHE A 393 -8.58 -25.15 -4.36
CA PHE A 393 -7.19 -25.48 -4.72
C PHE A 393 -6.43 -26.07 -3.51
N LEU A 394 -6.58 -25.48 -2.32
CA LEU A 394 -5.95 -26.01 -1.10
C LEU A 394 -6.52 -27.40 -0.74
N GLN A 395 -7.84 -27.60 -0.85
CA GLN A 395 -8.47 -28.89 -0.58
C GLN A 395 -7.95 -29.98 -1.53
N ASP A 396 -7.78 -29.67 -2.80
CA ASP A 396 -7.22 -30.62 -3.79
C ASP A 396 -5.75 -30.92 -3.50
N CYS A 397 -5.02 -29.95 -2.92
CA CYS A 397 -3.69 -30.15 -2.35
C CYS A 397 -3.71 -30.88 -0.98
N ARG A 398 -4.88 -31.38 -0.51
CA ARG A 398 -5.08 -32.02 0.79
C ARG A 398 -4.75 -31.13 2.00
N ILE A 399 -4.89 -29.82 1.84
CA ILE A 399 -4.75 -28.82 2.90
C ILE A 399 -6.16 -28.46 3.38
N PRO A 400 -6.48 -28.57 4.68
CA PRO A 400 -7.77 -28.17 5.22
C PRO A 400 -8.03 -26.68 4.93
N ALA A 401 -9.08 -26.37 4.21
CA ALA A 401 -9.47 -25.02 3.84
C ALA A 401 -10.99 -24.94 3.64
N GLY A 402 -11.54 -23.74 3.69
CA GLY A 402 -12.95 -23.47 3.46
C GLY A 402 -13.19 -21.97 3.29
N ASN A 403 -14.37 -21.64 2.78
CA ASN A 403 -14.81 -20.28 2.61
C ASN A 403 -15.61 -19.83 3.84
N TRP A 404 -15.40 -18.58 4.26
CA TRP A 404 -16.16 -17.92 5.29
C TRP A 404 -17.14 -16.93 4.65
N ASP A 405 -18.44 -17.14 4.85
CA ASP A 405 -19.47 -16.21 4.43
C ASP A 405 -19.87 -15.32 5.63
N GLY A 406 -19.26 -14.15 5.71
CA GLY A 406 -19.48 -13.21 6.79
C GLY A 406 -20.88 -12.59 6.80
N ASP A 407 -21.52 -12.45 5.64
CA ASP A 407 -22.88 -11.93 5.52
C ASP A 407 -23.88 -12.95 6.04
N ALA A 408 -23.74 -14.23 5.68
CA ALA A 408 -24.58 -15.31 6.21
C ALA A 408 -24.42 -15.46 7.74
N VAL A 409 -23.22 -15.30 8.27
CA VAL A 409 -22.98 -15.34 9.72
C VAL A 409 -23.60 -14.14 10.41
N ALA A 410 -23.44 -12.91 9.86
CA ALA A 410 -24.06 -11.70 10.41
C ALA A 410 -25.58 -11.81 10.40
N GLU A 411 -26.17 -12.33 9.34
CA GLU A 411 -27.62 -12.56 9.24
C GLU A 411 -28.09 -13.53 10.34
N LYS A 412 -27.43 -14.68 10.49
CA LYS A 412 -27.77 -15.67 11.51
C LYS A 412 -27.62 -15.12 12.93
N LEU A 413 -26.60 -14.33 13.21
CA LEU A 413 -26.42 -13.66 14.49
C LEU A 413 -27.55 -12.65 14.75
N ASN A 414 -27.92 -11.84 13.76
CA ASN A 414 -29.03 -10.91 13.90
C ASN A 414 -30.37 -11.62 14.13
N GLN A 415 -30.63 -12.75 13.46
CA GLN A 415 -31.81 -13.56 13.71
C GLN A 415 -31.84 -14.09 15.15
N THR A 416 -30.70 -14.55 15.67
CA THR A 416 -30.60 -15.02 17.05
C THR A 416 -30.82 -13.86 18.05
N LEU A 417 -30.17 -12.71 17.82
CA LEU A 417 -30.31 -11.53 18.67
C LEU A 417 -31.74 -10.95 18.66
N ALA A 418 -32.43 -11.01 17.53
CA ALA A 418 -33.81 -10.55 17.42
C ALA A 418 -34.80 -11.37 18.28
N GLN A 419 -34.46 -12.63 18.60
CA GLN A 419 -35.28 -13.45 19.52
C GLN A 419 -35.13 -12.96 20.97
N GLU A 420 -33.93 -12.53 21.37
CA GLU A 420 -33.65 -12.03 22.70
C GLU A 420 -33.98 -10.53 22.85
N TYR A 421 -33.83 -9.77 21.78
CA TYR A 421 -33.99 -8.30 21.73
C TYR A 421 -34.87 -7.87 20.58
N PRO A 422 -36.19 -8.17 20.59
CA PRO A 422 -37.10 -7.97 19.44
C PRO A 422 -37.29 -6.52 19.00
N ASN A 423 -36.97 -5.55 19.87
CA ASN A 423 -37.11 -4.12 19.59
C ASN A 423 -35.81 -3.46 19.09
N VAL A 424 -34.76 -4.20 18.93
CA VAL A 424 -33.47 -3.69 18.48
C VAL A 424 -33.23 -4.23 17.04
N GLY A 425 -33.06 -3.34 16.09
CA GLY A 425 -32.78 -3.74 14.68
C GLY A 425 -31.47 -4.52 14.53
N ASN A 426 -31.02 -4.70 13.32
CA ASN A 426 -29.77 -5.43 13.04
C ASN A 426 -28.59 -4.81 13.77
N LEU A 427 -28.01 -5.57 14.69
CA LEU A 427 -26.88 -5.16 15.54
C LEU A 427 -25.52 -5.57 14.95
N VAL A 428 -25.51 -6.60 14.13
CA VAL A 428 -24.29 -7.16 13.53
C VAL A 428 -24.28 -6.87 12.04
N GLY A 429 -23.22 -6.28 11.56
CA GLY A 429 -22.95 -6.07 10.14
C GLY A 429 -21.57 -6.60 9.78
N CYS A 430 -21.40 -7.12 8.58
CA CYS A 430 -20.08 -7.39 8.04
C CYS A 430 -19.52 -6.07 7.46
N PRO A 431 -18.53 -5.44 8.11
CA PRO A 431 -17.99 -4.15 7.65
C PRO A 431 -17.18 -4.27 6.36
N VAL A 432 -16.75 -5.49 6.02
CA VAL A 432 -16.06 -5.81 4.79
C VAL A 432 -16.97 -6.72 3.98
N PRO A 433 -17.35 -6.38 2.75
CA PRO A 433 -17.92 -7.38 1.88
C PRO A 433 -16.94 -8.55 1.86
N CYS A 434 -17.37 -9.71 2.32
CA CYS A 434 -16.61 -10.93 2.06
C CYS A 434 -16.68 -11.14 0.55
N SER A 435 -15.81 -10.43 -0.18
CA SER A 435 -15.51 -10.79 -1.55
C SER A 435 -15.04 -12.23 -1.48
N ARG A 436 -15.70 -13.09 -2.20
CA ARG A 436 -15.29 -14.50 -2.38
C ARG A 436 -13.79 -14.48 -2.69
N PHE A 437 -13.02 -14.96 -1.73
CA PHE A 437 -11.63 -15.31 -1.94
C PHE A 437 -11.58 -16.71 -2.55
#